data_d42ca18ad16e16aa3b19af828ad95692
#
_entry.id   d42ca18ad16e16aa3b19af828ad95692
#
_cell.length_a   1.000
_cell.length_b   1.000
_cell.length_c   1.000
_cell.angle_alpha   90.00
_cell.angle_beta   90.00
_cell.angle_gamma   90.00
#
_symmetry.space_group_name_H-M   'P 1'
#
loop_
_entity.id
_entity.type
_entity.pdbx_description
1 polymer ?
#
loop_
_entity_poly.entity_id
_entity_poly.type
_entity_poly.pdbx_seq_one_letter_code
_entity_poly.pdbx_strand_id
1 'polypeptide(L)'
;MTTPPARRSWTVRFLRGLGALLLLLALALVLRAAYAFRDRSPGYAVRIAVDGSAARAEPRPLRAGFAREKINPDLGDPARPVYLAGFSQNRRATAIHDDLQAIAWVVDDGHTRVGCVVLDAIGLFHDDVVAIRRRLAPELGLTYAIVATTHNHSTPDLMGLWGPHPLRSGVDPLYREQVLATAARVLAAAVAALQPARLAVHEIPVAPEGLVADTRPPLVYDNDLRALHFTAADSGRTLGTVVSWGNHPETPWSRSTEITADFCGFLRTALEEGLVEGGEVLAPGVGGIACFVNGAVGGLMTTHPSVTVRDPLNDRLLKTPSHEKSRAVGRQLAARLLPRLRRPAEAPVAHAPLAVHARTVELPVANFNFLLAPVLGLMDRGHSRWGHVRSEVAALRLGNAVLLCVPGEVYPEIVNGGVESLP
;
A
#
# COMPACT_ATOMS: atom_id res chain seq x y z
N MET A 1 65.02 -28.68 45.22
CA MET A 1 65.09 -27.90 43.96
C MET A 1 63.72 -27.78 43.36
N THR A 2 63.07 -26.64 43.55
CA THR A 2 61.70 -26.39 42.97
C THR A 2 61.94 -25.74 41.60
N THR A 3 61.46 -26.41 40.53
CA THR A 3 61.49 -25.89 39.16
C THR A 3 60.60 -24.66 39.09
N PRO A 4 61.07 -23.51 38.53
CA PRO A 4 60.21 -22.36 38.37
C PRO A 4 59.07 -22.65 37.39
N PRO A 5 57.84 -22.09 37.60
CA PRO A 5 56.74 -22.32 36.70
C PRO A 5 57.04 -21.76 35.31
N ALA A 6 56.81 -22.56 34.26
CA ALA A 6 57.04 -22.18 32.87
C ALA A 6 56.24 -20.94 32.54
N ARG A 7 56.88 -19.79 32.24
CA ARG A 7 56.21 -18.58 31.75
C ARG A 7 55.54 -18.92 30.43
N ARG A 8 54.21 -19.04 30.44
CA ARG A 8 53.43 -19.16 29.19
C ARG A 8 53.85 -18.02 28.26
N SER A 9 54.30 -18.37 27.06
CA SER A 9 54.79 -17.39 26.09
C SER A 9 53.70 -16.35 25.80
N TRP A 10 54.13 -15.09 25.57
CA TRP A 10 53.23 -13.98 25.23
C TRP A 10 52.30 -14.34 24.06
N THR A 11 52.78 -15.11 23.08
CA THR A 11 52.03 -15.65 21.95
C THR A 11 50.81 -16.50 22.37
N VAL A 12 50.94 -17.38 23.37
CA VAL A 12 49.82 -18.20 23.88
C VAL A 12 48.78 -17.34 24.58
N ARG A 13 49.18 -16.29 25.30
CA ARG A 13 48.24 -15.35 25.92
C ARG A 13 47.50 -14.53 24.86
N PHE A 14 48.23 -14.04 23.86
CA PHE A 14 47.65 -13.31 22.71
C PHE A 14 46.65 -14.18 21.94
N LEU A 15 46.99 -15.42 21.54
CA LEU A 15 46.12 -16.33 20.82
C LEU A 15 44.86 -16.69 21.63
N ARG A 16 44.98 -16.84 22.95
CA ARG A 16 43.81 -17.06 23.82
C ARG A 16 42.92 -15.81 23.88
N GLY A 17 43.52 -14.63 24.01
CA GLY A 17 42.79 -13.37 23.98
C GLY A 17 42.05 -13.16 22.66
N LEU A 18 42.71 -13.43 21.52
CA LEU A 18 42.14 -13.36 20.21
C LEU A 18 40.99 -14.41 20.05
N GLY A 19 41.22 -15.64 20.50
CA GLY A 19 40.16 -16.69 20.49
C GLY A 19 38.95 -16.30 21.33
N ALA A 20 39.15 -15.74 22.53
CA ALA A 20 38.08 -15.25 23.37
C ALA A 20 37.32 -14.09 22.71
N LEU A 21 38.03 -13.14 22.07
CA LEU A 21 37.40 -12.04 21.33
C LEU A 21 36.56 -12.56 20.16
N LEU A 22 37.09 -13.50 19.37
CA LEU A 22 36.33 -14.10 18.24
C LEU A 22 35.07 -14.85 18.70
N LEU A 23 35.17 -15.56 19.84
CA LEU A 23 34.03 -16.23 20.45
C LEU A 23 32.98 -15.22 20.92
N LEU A 24 33.38 -14.12 21.55
CA LEU A 24 32.46 -13.05 21.95
C LEU A 24 31.81 -12.39 20.77
N LEU A 25 32.55 -12.13 19.69
CA LEU A 25 31.98 -11.56 18.44
C LEU A 25 31.01 -12.54 17.79
N ALA A 26 31.34 -13.83 17.74
CA ALA A 26 30.46 -14.86 17.21
C ALA A 26 29.17 -14.96 18.05
N LEU A 27 29.29 -14.96 19.39
CA LEU A 27 28.13 -14.94 20.29
C LEU A 27 27.26 -13.69 20.09
N ALA A 28 27.89 -12.51 20.01
CA ALA A 28 27.20 -11.26 19.77
C ALA A 28 26.43 -11.29 18.42
N LEU A 29 27.04 -11.83 17.36
CA LEU A 29 26.39 -12.00 16.07
C LEU A 29 25.22 -12.98 16.14
N VAL A 30 25.36 -14.11 16.82
CA VAL A 30 24.28 -15.09 17.02
C VAL A 30 23.10 -14.45 17.80
N LEU A 31 23.39 -13.75 18.90
CA LEU A 31 22.37 -13.04 19.68
C LEU A 31 21.70 -11.94 18.86
N ARG A 32 22.47 -11.21 18.06
CA ARG A 32 21.93 -10.18 17.15
C ARG A 32 21.03 -10.81 16.06
N ALA A 33 21.44 -11.92 15.48
CA ALA A 33 20.65 -12.65 14.50
C ALA A 33 19.35 -13.21 15.14
N ALA A 34 19.45 -13.82 16.31
CA ALA A 34 18.28 -14.32 17.06
C ALA A 34 17.29 -13.18 17.38
N TYR A 35 17.79 -12.01 17.77
CA TYR A 35 16.97 -10.83 18.00
C TYR A 35 16.32 -10.32 16.70
N ALA A 36 17.10 -10.25 15.61
CA ALA A 36 16.61 -9.78 14.31
C ALA A 36 15.51 -10.68 13.72
N PHE A 37 15.71 -12.01 13.87
CA PHE A 37 14.76 -13.01 13.33
C PHE A 37 13.68 -13.46 14.31
N ARG A 38 13.52 -12.77 15.45
CA ARG A 38 12.45 -13.12 16.39
C ARG A 38 11.08 -12.84 15.79
N ASP A 39 10.12 -13.68 16.12
CA ASP A 39 8.70 -13.41 15.86
C ASP A 39 8.23 -12.28 16.78
N ARG A 40 7.72 -11.19 16.21
CA ARG A 40 7.20 -10.03 16.94
C ARG A 40 5.73 -10.13 17.29
N SER A 41 5.05 -11.10 16.70
CA SER A 41 3.65 -11.38 16.94
C SER A 41 3.41 -12.88 17.09
N PRO A 42 4.04 -13.53 18.11
CA PRO A 42 3.90 -14.95 18.33
C PRO A 42 2.42 -15.34 18.47
N GLY A 43 2.03 -16.41 17.78
CA GLY A 43 0.65 -16.90 17.80
C GLY A 43 -0.35 -16.06 17.01
N TYR A 44 0.07 -14.92 16.41
CA TYR A 44 -0.82 -14.17 15.53
C TYR A 44 -1.10 -14.95 14.25
N ALA A 45 -2.38 -15.24 14.02
CA ALA A 45 -2.85 -15.86 12.80
C ALA A 45 -4.25 -15.36 12.46
N VAL A 46 -4.49 -15.14 11.18
CA VAL A 46 -5.81 -14.85 10.63
C VAL A 46 -6.31 -16.13 9.95
N ARG A 47 -7.54 -16.52 10.28
CA ARG A 47 -8.26 -17.57 9.58
C ARG A 47 -9.74 -17.20 9.57
N ILE A 48 -10.18 -16.60 8.50
CA ILE A 48 -11.55 -16.13 8.30
C ILE A 48 -12.14 -16.87 7.11
N ALA A 49 -13.37 -17.39 7.28
CA ALA A 49 -14.12 -18.07 6.24
C ALA A 49 -15.60 -17.72 6.43
N VAL A 50 -16.02 -16.61 5.84
CA VAL A 50 -17.41 -16.14 5.79
C VAL A 50 -17.87 -16.24 4.35
N ASP A 51 -18.89 -17.05 4.08
CA ASP A 51 -19.38 -17.30 2.72
C ASP A 51 -20.58 -16.44 2.32
N GLY A 52 -21.09 -15.58 3.22
CA GLY A 52 -22.23 -14.72 3.02
C GLY A 52 -23.58 -15.44 3.07
N SER A 53 -23.65 -16.70 3.54
CA SER A 53 -24.90 -17.48 3.62
C SER A 53 -25.91 -16.83 4.56
N ALA A 54 -25.49 -16.31 5.72
CA ALA A 54 -26.36 -15.60 6.66
C ALA A 54 -27.02 -14.36 6.00
N ALA A 55 -26.26 -13.56 5.28
CA ALA A 55 -26.79 -12.39 4.59
C ALA A 55 -27.70 -12.74 3.39
N ARG A 56 -27.53 -13.91 2.79
CA ARG A 56 -28.46 -14.42 1.77
C ARG A 56 -29.76 -14.93 2.39
N ALA A 57 -29.69 -15.56 3.56
CA ALA A 57 -30.87 -16.06 4.28
C ALA A 57 -31.70 -14.93 4.88
N GLU A 58 -31.04 -13.91 5.44
CA GLU A 58 -31.68 -12.72 5.99
C GLU A 58 -31.07 -11.45 5.35
N PRO A 59 -31.53 -11.05 4.14
CA PRO A 59 -31.01 -9.89 3.45
C PRO A 59 -31.26 -8.60 4.24
N ARG A 60 -30.20 -7.83 4.47
CA ARG A 60 -30.25 -6.50 5.07
C ARG A 60 -29.68 -5.48 4.10
N PRO A 61 -30.07 -4.21 4.21
CA PRO A 61 -29.51 -3.16 3.37
C PRO A 61 -28.00 -3.07 3.52
N LEU A 62 -27.29 -3.00 2.39
CA LEU A 62 -25.88 -2.69 2.37
C LEU A 62 -25.65 -1.32 3.01
N ARG A 63 -24.65 -1.21 3.85
CA ARG A 63 -24.18 0.06 4.42
C ARG A 63 -22.75 0.28 3.98
N ALA A 64 -22.40 1.53 3.71
CA ALA A 64 -21.02 1.93 3.43
C ALA A 64 -20.66 3.20 4.20
N GLY A 65 -19.43 3.31 4.59
CA GLY A 65 -18.87 4.49 5.27
C GLY A 65 -17.46 4.76 4.79
N PHE A 66 -17.12 6.04 4.66
CA PHE A 66 -15.83 6.52 4.17
C PHE A 66 -15.28 7.58 5.11
N ALA A 67 -13.96 7.59 5.28
CA ALA A 67 -13.25 8.62 6.02
C ALA A 67 -11.84 8.81 5.48
N ARG A 68 -11.26 10.00 5.68
CA ARG A 68 -9.86 10.27 5.34
C ARG A 68 -9.22 11.22 6.32
N GLU A 69 -7.90 11.11 6.44
CA GLU A 69 -7.07 12.01 7.26
C GLU A 69 -5.70 12.17 6.60
N LYS A 70 -5.08 13.35 6.74
CA LYS A 70 -3.74 13.61 6.22
C LYS A 70 -2.68 12.85 7.01
N ILE A 71 -1.65 12.37 6.29
CA ILE A 71 -0.49 11.69 6.87
C ILE A 71 0.83 12.35 6.43
N ASN A 72 0.84 13.66 6.26
CA ASN A 72 2.06 14.37 5.91
C ASN A 72 3.09 14.26 7.03
N PRO A 73 4.40 14.10 6.70
CA PRO A 73 5.46 14.22 7.67
C PRO A 73 5.70 15.69 8.04
N ASP A 74 6.33 15.88 9.19
CA ASP A 74 6.91 17.17 9.55
C ASP A 74 8.27 17.35 8.88
N LEU A 75 8.42 18.38 8.04
CA LEU A 75 9.68 18.74 7.38
C LEU A 75 10.45 19.85 8.11
N GLY A 76 9.89 20.39 9.19
CA GLY A 76 10.47 21.51 9.93
C GLY A 76 11.62 21.16 10.85
N ASP A 77 11.81 19.86 11.17
CA ASP A 77 12.88 19.42 12.06
C ASP A 77 14.13 18.96 11.28
N PRO A 78 15.22 19.77 11.24
CA PRO A 78 16.44 19.41 10.52
C PRO A 78 17.17 18.21 11.14
N ALA A 79 16.91 17.86 12.40
CA ALA A 79 17.49 16.70 13.05
C ALA A 79 16.83 15.38 12.61
N ARG A 80 15.63 15.46 12.01
CA ARG A 80 14.87 14.32 11.51
C ARG A 80 14.55 14.47 10.01
N PRO A 81 15.56 14.41 9.14
CA PRO A 81 15.35 14.52 7.70
C PRO A 81 14.47 13.38 7.21
N VAL A 82 13.47 13.71 6.40
CA VAL A 82 12.58 12.75 5.75
C VAL A 82 13.23 12.24 4.47
N TYR A 83 13.34 10.93 4.30
CA TYR A 83 13.86 10.29 3.10
C TYR A 83 12.71 9.67 2.29
N LEU A 84 12.71 9.91 0.96
CA LEU A 84 11.71 9.38 0.07
C LEU A 84 12.05 7.96 -0.36
N ALA A 85 11.05 7.10 -0.37
CA ALA A 85 11.14 5.72 -0.81
C ALA A 85 11.18 5.57 -2.35
N GLY A 86 11.54 4.41 -2.83
CA GLY A 86 11.29 3.92 -4.18
C GLY A 86 12.42 3.97 -5.19
N PHE A 87 13.41 4.84 -5.03
CA PHE A 87 14.52 4.96 -5.98
C PHE A 87 15.89 4.86 -5.30
N SER A 88 16.69 5.92 -5.38
CA SER A 88 18.05 5.94 -4.82
C SER A 88 18.08 6.28 -3.33
N GLN A 89 19.19 5.96 -2.69
CA GLN A 89 19.52 6.45 -1.35
C GLN A 89 19.65 7.97 -1.34
N ASN A 90 19.52 8.55 -0.13
CA ASN A 90 19.70 9.97 0.14
C ASN A 90 18.75 10.92 -0.62
N ARG A 91 17.58 10.45 -1.00
CA ARG A 91 16.53 11.27 -1.60
C ARG A 91 15.74 11.97 -0.50
N ARG A 92 16.26 13.10 0.00
CA ARG A 92 15.63 13.88 1.08
C ARG A 92 14.46 14.68 0.56
N ALA A 93 13.34 14.63 1.28
CA ALA A 93 12.20 15.49 1.00
C ALA A 93 12.55 16.96 1.23
N THR A 94 12.17 17.82 0.28
CA THR A 94 12.41 19.27 0.31
C THR A 94 11.14 20.10 0.47
N ALA A 95 10.01 19.57 0.05
CA ALA A 95 8.69 20.19 0.15
C ALA A 95 7.58 19.14 0.09
N ILE A 96 6.37 19.56 0.40
CA ILE A 96 5.13 18.81 0.17
C ILE A 96 4.39 19.53 -0.96
N HIS A 97 4.28 18.86 -2.12
CA HIS A 97 3.55 19.37 -3.28
C HIS A 97 2.03 19.22 -3.07
N ASP A 98 1.59 18.07 -2.59
CA ASP A 98 0.20 17.76 -2.25
C ASP A 98 0.12 16.76 -1.09
N ASP A 99 -1.05 16.72 -0.44
CA ASP A 99 -1.23 15.98 0.79
C ASP A 99 -1.24 14.46 0.58
N LEU A 100 -0.43 13.75 1.37
CA LEU A 100 -0.56 12.33 1.56
C LEU A 100 -1.75 12.02 2.48
N GLN A 101 -2.48 10.95 2.18
CA GLN A 101 -3.70 10.59 2.91
C GLN A 101 -3.71 9.14 3.37
N ALA A 102 -4.37 8.91 4.50
CA ALA A 102 -4.95 7.64 4.88
C ALA A 102 -6.44 7.72 4.54
N ILE A 103 -6.93 6.78 3.74
CA ILE A 103 -8.33 6.75 3.31
C ILE A 103 -8.90 5.39 3.69
N ALA A 104 -10.00 5.39 4.44
CA ALA A 104 -10.69 4.16 4.80
C ALA A 104 -12.09 4.11 4.21
N TRP A 105 -12.48 2.91 3.84
CA TRP A 105 -13.86 2.56 3.50
C TRP A 105 -14.28 1.29 4.24
N VAL A 106 -15.54 1.23 4.62
CA VAL A 106 -16.12 0.11 5.35
C VAL A 106 -17.42 -0.27 4.68
N VAL A 107 -17.65 -1.57 4.54
CA VAL A 107 -18.91 -2.15 4.07
C VAL A 107 -19.49 -3.09 5.11
N ASP A 108 -20.81 -3.11 5.20
CA ASP A 108 -21.55 -3.88 6.21
C ASP A 108 -22.87 -4.38 5.58
N ASP A 109 -23.09 -5.69 5.57
CA ASP A 109 -24.34 -6.31 5.08
C ASP A 109 -25.30 -6.67 6.23
N GLY A 110 -25.01 -6.18 7.45
CA GLY A 110 -25.76 -6.45 8.66
C GLY A 110 -25.40 -7.75 9.38
N HIS A 111 -24.55 -8.59 8.79
CA HIS A 111 -24.00 -9.81 9.36
C HIS A 111 -22.47 -9.80 9.38
N THR A 112 -21.87 -9.21 8.36
CA THR A 112 -20.42 -9.14 8.15
C THR A 112 -20.01 -7.71 7.90
N ARG A 113 -18.96 -7.24 8.57
CA ARG A 113 -18.38 -5.91 8.38
C ARG A 113 -16.92 -6.03 8.01
N VAL A 114 -16.56 -5.45 6.86
CA VAL A 114 -15.18 -5.44 6.38
C VAL A 114 -14.74 -3.99 6.16
N GLY A 115 -13.59 -3.65 6.72
CA GLY A 115 -12.94 -2.36 6.51
C GLY A 115 -11.70 -2.50 5.66
N CYS A 116 -11.38 -1.46 4.90
CA CYS A 116 -10.12 -1.31 4.19
C CYS A 116 -9.57 0.09 4.46
N VAL A 117 -8.29 0.18 4.82
CA VAL A 117 -7.56 1.45 4.85
C VAL A 117 -6.43 1.40 3.83
N VAL A 118 -6.33 2.46 3.03
CA VAL A 118 -5.29 2.64 2.02
C VAL A 118 -4.46 3.87 2.41
N LEU A 119 -3.16 3.70 2.40
CA LEU A 119 -2.19 4.73 2.77
C LEU A 119 -1.40 5.18 1.55
N ASP A 120 -1.23 6.48 1.38
CA ASP A 120 -0.26 7.00 0.42
C ASP A 120 1.15 6.72 0.95
N ALA A 121 1.66 5.56 0.61
CA ALA A 121 2.96 5.04 1.01
C ALA A 121 3.44 4.02 -0.01
N ILE A 122 4.74 3.75 -0.03
CA ILE A 122 5.28 2.71 -0.92
C ILE A 122 4.90 1.31 -0.46
N GLY A 123 4.86 1.08 0.84
CA GLY A 123 4.53 -0.22 1.40
C GLY A 123 4.61 -0.25 2.91
N LEU A 124 4.02 -1.28 3.49
CA LEU A 124 4.12 -1.64 4.90
C LEU A 124 4.49 -3.11 5.02
N PHE A 125 5.20 -3.44 6.09
CA PHE A 125 5.38 -4.85 6.44
C PHE A 125 4.20 -5.37 7.26
N HIS A 126 4.07 -6.68 7.34
CA HIS A 126 2.97 -7.33 8.07
C HIS A 126 2.93 -6.94 9.56
N ASP A 127 4.10 -6.68 10.19
CA ASP A 127 4.15 -6.19 11.57
C ASP A 127 3.39 -4.88 11.75
N ASP A 128 3.43 -3.98 10.75
CA ASP A 128 2.69 -2.71 10.74
C ASP A 128 1.19 -2.96 10.61
N VAL A 129 0.80 -3.91 9.75
CA VAL A 129 -0.61 -4.33 9.60
C VAL A 129 -1.16 -4.84 10.91
N VAL A 130 -0.40 -5.72 11.60
CA VAL A 130 -0.76 -6.22 12.93
C VAL A 130 -0.85 -5.07 13.95
N ALA A 131 0.10 -4.14 13.90
CA ALA A 131 0.10 -2.98 14.81
C ALA A 131 -1.11 -2.06 14.61
N ILE A 132 -1.54 -1.84 13.35
CA ILE A 132 -2.78 -1.09 13.05
C ILE A 132 -4.00 -1.83 13.61
N ARG A 133 -4.13 -3.13 13.33
CA ARG A 133 -5.28 -3.94 13.78
C ARG A 133 -5.39 -4.03 15.29
N ARG A 134 -4.26 -4.10 16.01
CA ARG A 134 -4.24 -4.09 17.49
C ARG A 134 -4.75 -2.79 18.12
N ARG A 135 -4.81 -1.70 17.35
CA ARG A 135 -5.36 -0.41 17.77
C ARG A 135 -6.87 -0.30 17.51
N LEU A 136 -7.44 -1.23 16.77
CA LEU A 136 -8.88 -1.22 16.49
C LEU A 136 -9.64 -1.77 17.70
N ALA A 137 -10.57 -0.99 18.19
CA ALA A 137 -11.43 -1.42 19.30
C ALA A 137 -12.37 -2.56 18.83
N PRO A 138 -12.59 -3.62 19.63
CA PRO A 138 -13.50 -4.72 19.28
C PRO A 138 -14.93 -4.26 18.97
N GLU A 139 -15.37 -3.16 19.59
CA GLU A 139 -16.72 -2.57 19.43
C GLU A 139 -16.97 -2.06 18.00
N LEU A 140 -15.92 -1.85 17.20
CA LEU A 140 -16.06 -1.55 15.78
C LEU A 140 -16.71 -2.69 14.99
N GLY A 141 -16.70 -3.91 15.55
CA GLY A 141 -17.35 -5.08 14.98
C GLY A 141 -16.80 -5.49 13.60
N LEU A 142 -15.53 -5.17 13.32
CA LEU A 142 -14.90 -5.54 12.05
C LEU A 142 -14.59 -7.04 12.02
N THR A 143 -15.18 -7.76 11.08
CA THR A 143 -14.84 -9.15 10.79
C THR A 143 -13.42 -9.25 10.25
N TYR A 144 -13.04 -8.30 9.38
CA TYR A 144 -11.70 -8.20 8.81
C TYR A 144 -11.35 -6.75 8.48
N ALA A 145 -10.09 -6.40 8.66
CA ALA A 145 -9.55 -5.09 8.28
C ALA A 145 -8.39 -5.30 7.30
N ILE A 146 -8.60 -4.87 6.05
CA ILE A 146 -7.58 -4.84 5.00
C ILE A 146 -6.74 -3.57 5.19
N VAL A 147 -5.42 -3.71 5.10
CA VAL A 147 -4.49 -2.58 5.08
C VAL A 147 -3.70 -2.66 3.79
N ALA A 148 -3.78 -1.63 2.99
CA ALA A 148 -3.11 -1.53 1.70
C ALA A 148 -2.36 -0.20 1.57
N THR A 149 -1.53 -0.08 0.55
CA THR A 149 -0.84 1.17 0.18
C THR A 149 -1.06 1.45 -1.30
N THR A 150 -0.92 2.71 -1.70
CA THR A 150 -0.95 3.10 -3.12
C THR A 150 0.32 2.67 -3.87
N HIS A 151 1.36 2.24 -3.18
CA HIS A 151 2.68 1.93 -3.70
C HIS A 151 3.40 3.15 -4.28
N ASN A 152 3.29 4.28 -3.63
CA ASN A 152 3.77 5.57 -4.10
C ASN A 152 5.26 5.80 -3.78
N HIS A 153 6.05 6.13 -4.80
CA HIS A 153 7.49 6.35 -4.72
C HIS A 153 7.90 7.79 -4.37
N SER A 154 6.95 8.67 -4.07
CA SER A 154 7.19 10.05 -3.62
C SER A 154 6.70 10.29 -2.19
N THR A 155 6.85 9.28 -1.33
CA THR A 155 6.41 9.26 0.07
C THR A 155 7.55 8.92 1.00
N PRO A 156 7.45 9.25 2.31
CA PRO A 156 8.49 8.89 3.27
C PRO A 156 8.75 7.38 3.34
N ASP A 157 10.00 7.01 3.59
CA ASP A 157 10.40 5.62 3.81
C ASP A 157 9.77 5.06 5.09
N LEU A 158 8.90 4.06 4.95
CA LEU A 158 8.31 3.28 6.05
C LEU A 158 8.90 1.87 6.15
N MET A 159 9.76 1.48 5.20
CA MET A 159 10.30 0.13 5.11
C MET A 159 11.76 0.03 5.56
N GLY A 160 12.48 1.15 5.60
CA GLY A 160 13.88 1.21 6.04
C GLY A 160 14.89 0.91 4.93
N LEU A 161 14.46 0.95 3.66
CA LEU A 161 15.31 0.63 2.52
C LEU A 161 15.94 1.87 1.90
N TRP A 162 15.41 3.07 2.15
CA TRP A 162 15.82 4.33 1.53
C TRP A 162 16.23 5.35 2.61
N GLY A 163 17.48 5.32 2.98
CA GLY A 163 18.05 6.21 3.98
C GLY A 163 19.15 7.11 3.42
N PRO A 164 19.95 7.75 4.28
CA PRO A 164 21.06 8.60 3.85
C PRO A 164 22.17 7.83 3.10
N HIS A 165 22.27 6.54 3.36
CA HIS A 165 23.18 5.59 2.68
C HIS A 165 22.71 4.15 2.95
N PRO A 166 23.19 3.13 2.19
CA PRO A 166 22.68 1.76 2.28
C PRO A 166 22.78 1.08 3.65
N LEU A 167 23.59 1.61 4.58
CA LEU A 167 23.76 1.08 5.93
C LEU A 167 22.99 1.87 7.01
N ARG A 168 22.02 2.68 6.62
CA ARG A 168 21.20 3.45 7.57
C ARG A 168 19.76 3.58 7.06
N SER A 169 18.82 3.13 7.87
CA SER A 169 17.38 3.24 7.60
C SER A 169 16.94 4.69 7.42
N GLY A 170 16.00 4.92 6.50
CA GLY A 170 15.34 6.21 6.29
C GLY A 170 14.06 6.39 7.11
N VAL A 171 13.64 5.37 7.85
CA VAL A 171 12.38 5.43 8.65
C VAL A 171 12.53 6.44 9.78
N ASP A 172 11.64 7.42 9.82
CA ASP A 172 11.37 8.22 11.02
C ASP A 172 10.35 7.47 11.90
N PRO A 173 10.74 7.02 13.13
CA PRO A 173 9.86 6.26 14.01
C PRO A 173 8.60 7.05 14.44
N LEU A 174 8.71 8.37 14.59
CA LEU A 174 7.58 9.22 14.99
C LEU A 174 6.56 9.34 13.84
N TYR A 175 7.05 9.56 12.62
CA TYR A 175 6.19 9.57 11.44
C TYR A 175 5.52 8.21 11.22
N ARG A 176 6.28 7.11 11.33
CA ARG A 176 5.70 5.75 11.23
C ARG A 176 4.59 5.55 12.26
N GLU A 177 4.80 5.91 13.52
CA GLU A 177 3.77 5.81 14.56
C GLU A 177 2.54 6.66 14.26
N GLN A 178 2.73 7.89 13.78
CA GLN A 178 1.65 8.76 13.30
C GLN A 178 0.81 8.07 12.22
N VAL A 179 1.46 7.50 11.21
CA VAL A 179 0.77 6.80 10.09
C VAL A 179 -0.05 5.62 10.60
N LEU A 180 0.55 4.76 11.46
CA LEU A 180 -0.15 3.59 12.00
C LEU A 180 -1.35 3.98 12.88
N ALA A 181 -1.19 4.98 13.72
CA ALA A 181 -2.26 5.49 14.58
C ALA A 181 -3.39 6.12 13.73
N THR A 182 -3.03 6.91 12.71
CA THR A 182 -3.99 7.53 11.79
C THR A 182 -4.76 6.48 11.00
N ALA A 183 -4.12 5.43 10.52
CA ALA A 183 -4.79 4.33 9.83
C ALA A 183 -5.92 3.70 10.69
N ALA A 184 -5.65 3.48 11.98
CA ALA A 184 -6.66 2.94 12.89
C ALA A 184 -7.80 3.95 13.16
N ARG A 185 -7.48 5.25 13.35
CA ARG A 185 -8.50 6.29 13.56
C ARG A 185 -9.42 6.44 12.36
N VAL A 186 -8.86 6.44 11.15
CA VAL A 186 -9.63 6.59 9.91
C VAL A 186 -10.55 5.39 9.68
N LEU A 187 -10.11 4.17 9.99
CA LEU A 187 -10.99 2.99 9.98
C LEU A 187 -12.15 3.14 10.97
N ALA A 188 -11.89 3.58 12.19
CA ALA A 188 -12.94 3.83 13.18
C ALA A 188 -13.92 4.93 12.71
N ALA A 189 -13.40 6.01 12.12
CA ALA A 189 -14.23 7.09 11.56
C ALA A 189 -15.10 6.59 10.38
N ALA A 190 -14.57 5.71 9.52
CA ALA A 190 -15.35 5.11 8.45
C ALA A 190 -16.46 4.18 8.97
N VAL A 191 -16.20 3.44 10.08
CA VAL A 191 -17.26 2.67 10.76
C VAL A 191 -18.35 3.60 11.30
N ALA A 192 -17.97 4.73 11.93
CA ALA A 192 -18.93 5.71 12.44
C ALA A 192 -19.76 6.39 11.33
N ALA A 193 -19.21 6.48 10.12
CA ALA A 193 -19.87 7.05 8.94
C ALA A 193 -20.77 6.05 8.19
N LEU A 194 -20.95 4.81 8.66
CA LEU A 194 -21.77 3.80 8.02
C LEU A 194 -23.23 4.26 7.88
N GLN A 195 -23.73 4.27 6.65
CA GLN A 195 -25.11 4.58 6.30
C GLN A 195 -25.61 3.67 5.20
N PRO A 196 -26.95 3.53 5.02
CA PRO A 196 -27.51 2.73 3.94
C PRO A 196 -26.98 3.19 2.57
N ALA A 197 -26.55 2.23 1.78
CA ALA A 197 -25.85 2.49 0.52
C ALA A 197 -26.32 1.57 -0.61
N ARG A 198 -26.06 2.00 -1.84
CA ARG A 198 -26.13 1.19 -3.04
C ARG A 198 -24.75 1.10 -3.66
N LEU A 199 -24.44 -0.04 -4.24
CA LEU A 199 -23.19 -0.29 -4.93
C LEU A 199 -23.40 -0.43 -6.43
N ALA A 200 -22.60 0.26 -7.22
CA ALA A 200 -22.40 0.00 -8.63
C ALA A 200 -20.94 -0.42 -8.88
N VAL A 201 -20.74 -1.41 -9.74
CA VAL A 201 -19.41 -1.89 -10.14
C VAL A 201 -19.17 -1.48 -11.59
N HIS A 202 -18.03 -0.87 -11.84
CA HIS A 202 -17.62 -0.43 -13.17
C HIS A 202 -16.29 -1.05 -13.53
N GLU A 203 -16.18 -1.46 -14.79
CA GLU A 203 -14.93 -1.93 -15.40
C GLU A 203 -14.80 -1.29 -16.78
N ILE A 204 -13.64 -0.73 -17.07
CA ILE A 204 -13.35 0.00 -18.29
C ILE A 204 -11.97 -0.43 -18.77
N PRO A 205 -11.83 -1.04 -19.93
CA PRO A 205 -10.52 -1.31 -20.50
C PRO A 205 -9.80 0.00 -20.85
N VAL A 206 -8.55 0.11 -20.45
CA VAL A 206 -7.69 1.28 -20.71
C VAL A 206 -6.46 0.82 -21.44
N ALA A 207 -6.30 1.25 -22.68
CA ALA A 207 -5.11 0.96 -23.45
C ALA A 207 -3.85 1.52 -22.73
N PRO A 208 -2.76 0.76 -22.60
CA PRO A 208 -1.57 1.20 -21.88
C PRO A 208 -0.80 2.30 -22.64
N GLU A 209 -0.99 2.41 -23.96
CA GLU A 209 -0.27 3.35 -24.81
C GLU A 209 -0.52 4.80 -24.35
N GLY A 210 0.58 5.52 -24.14
CA GLY A 210 0.53 6.89 -23.65
C GLY A 210 0.22 7.05 -22.17
N LEU A 211 0.12 5.95 -21.41
CA LEU A 211 -0.11 5.97 -19.95
C LEU A 211 0.91 5.12 -19.19
N VAL A 212 1.13 3.88 -19.61
CA VAL A 212 1.96 2.90 -18.91
C VAL A 212 2.91 2.25 -19.90
N ALA A 213 4.12 1.92 -19.45
CA ALA A 213 5.02 0.99 -20.11
C ALA A 213 5.40 -0.10 -19.11
N ASP A 214 5.47 -1.34 -19.59
CA ASP A 214 6.15 -2.42 -18.89
C ASP A 214 7.59 -2.48 -19.41
N THR A 215 8.56 -2.51 -18.51
CA THR A 215 9.99 -2.56 -18.86
C THR A 215 10.57 -3.98 -18.72
N ARG A 216 9.72 -4.97 -18.40
CA ARG A 216 10.08 -6.37 -18.23
C ARG A 216 9.36 -7.26 -19.26
N PRO A 217 10.06 -7.93 -20.18
CA PRO A 217 9.45 -8.96 -21.02
C PRO A 217 9.04 -10.21 -20.21
N PRO A 218 7.94 -10.89 -20.58
CA PRO A 218 6.93 -10.51 -21.58
C PRO A 218 6.10 -9.31 -21.14
N LEU A 219 5.64 -8.48 -22.10
CA LEU A 219 4.83 -7.30 -21.82
C LEU A 219 3.38 -7.73 -21.54
N VAL A 220 3.00 -7.74 -20.27
CA VAL A 220 1.64 -8.08 -19.84
C VAL A 220 1.12 -6.94 -18.94
N TYR A 221 -0.09 -6.49 -19.21
CA TYR A 221 -0.71 -5.35 -18.49
C TYR A 221 -2.01 -5.76 -17.82
N ASP A 222 -2.24 -5.26 -16.61
CA ASP A 222 -3.57 -5.21 -15.99
C ASP A 222 -4.26 -3.91 -16.44
N ASN A 223 -4.91 -3.99 -17.61
CA ASN A 223 -5.43 -2.84 -18.34
C ASN A 223 -6.75 -2.30 -17.78
N ASP A 224 -7.44 -3.05 -16.93
CA ASP A 224 -8.79 -2.68 -16.55
C ASP A 224 -8.78 -1.65 -15.42
N LEU A 225 -9.41 -0.51 -15.71
CA LEU A 225 -9.76 0.50 -14.72
C LEU A 225 -11.08 0.10 -14.05
N ARG A 226 -11.01 -0.37 -12.81
CA ARG A 226 -12.15 -0.88 -12.06
C ARG A 226 -12.58 0.11 -11.01
N ALA A 227 -13.87 0.23 -10.76
CA ALA A 227 -14.39 1.09 -9.70
C ALA A 227 -15.58 0.48 -8.97
N LEU A 228 -15.57 0.61 -7.63
CA LEU A 228 -16.72 0.40 -6.76
C LEU A 228 -17.29 1.78 -6.42
N HIS A 229 -18.50 2.08 -6.88
CA HIS A 229 -19.15 3.36 -6.63
C HIS A 229 -20.28 3.18 -5.63
N PHE A 230 -20.18 3.84 -4.49
CA PHE A 230 -21.13 3.78 -3.41
C PHE A 230 -21.94 5.08 -3.34
N THR A 231 -23.26 4.94 -3.38
CA THR A 231 -24.20 6.07 -3.25
C THR A 231 -25.11 5.87 -2.05
N ALA A 232 -25.51 6.94 -1.39
CA ALA A 232 -26.50 6.91 -0.32
C ALA A 232 -27.84 6.39 -0.85
N ALA A 233 -28.46 5.46 -0.12
CA ALA A 233 -29.68 4.79 -0.57
C ALA A 233 -30.89 5.73 -0.70
N ASP A 234 -30.92 6.79 0.10
CA ASP A 234 -32.00 7.78 0.18
C ASP A 234 -31.90 8.88 -0.88
N SER A 235 -30.71 9.45 -1.04
CA SER A 235 -30.48 10.67 -1.84
C SER A 235 -29.77 10.42 -3.16
N GLY A 236 -29.14 9.24 -3.34
CA GLY A 236 -28.28 8.97 -4.49
C GLY A 236 -26.94 9.74 -4.47
N ARG A 237 -26.68 10.51 -3.42
CA ARG A 237 -25.40 11.23 -3.25
C ARG A 237 -24.26 10.24 -3.14
N THR A 238 -23.17 10.50 -3.82
CA THR A 238 -21.95 9.67 -3.72
C THR A 238 -21.41 9.70 -2.28
N LEU A 239 -21.19 8.52 -1.70
CA LEU A 239 -20.49 8.32 -0.44
C LEU A 239 -18.99 8.21 -0.68
N GLY A 240 -18.63 7.43 -1.67
CA GLY A 240 -17.25 7.28 -2.11
C GLY A 240 -17.11 6.38 -3.32
N THR A 241 -15.92 6.43 -3.90
CA THR A 241 -15.52 5.64 -5.07
C THR A 241 -14.17 4.98 -4.81
N VAL A 242 -14.11 3.65 -4.85
CA VAL A 242 -12.85 2.91 -4.76
C VAL A 242 -12.42 2.53 -6.16
N VAL A 243 -11.26 3.01 -6.59
CA VAL A 243 -10.71 2.78 -7.94
C VAL A 243 -9.50 1.89 -7.87
N SER A 244 -9.42 0.91 -8.77
CA SER A 244 -8.23 0.05 -8.94
C SER A 244 -7.73 0.14 -10.39
N TRP A 245 -6.41 0.29 -10.53
CA TRP A 245 -5.71 0.27 -11.82
C TRP A 245 -4.23 -0.09 -11.59
N GLY A 246 -3.64 -0.86 -12.50
CA GLY A 246 -2.26 -1.34 -12.37
C GLY A 246 -1.26 -0.34 -12.92
N ASN A 247 -0.62 0.46 -12.06
CA ASN A 247 0.47 1.36 -12.43
C ASN A 247 1.24 1.83 -11.19
N HIS A 248 2.58 1.88 -11.27
CA HIS A 248 3.40 2.46 -10.22
C HIS A 248 3.18 3.97 -10.11
N PRO A 249 2.82 4.51 -8.94
CA PRO A 249 2.80 5.95 -8.69
C PRO A 249 4.22 6.49 -8.48
N GLU A 250 4.92 6.73 -9.59
CA GLU A 250 6.30 7.21 -9.61
C GLU A 250 6.54 8.22 -10.76
N THR A 251 5.45 8.85 -11.22
CA THR A 251 5.45 9.73 -12.40
C THR A 251 6.44 10.92 -12.33
N PRO A 252 6.67 11.58 -11.15
CA PRO A 252 7.69 12.62 -11.03
C PRO A 252 9.12 12.11 -11.11
N TRP A 253 9.29 10.79 -10.99
CA TRP A 253 10.53 10.02 -11.15
C TRP A 253 11.61 10.31 -10.09
N SER A 254 12.78 9.71 -10.29
CA SER A 254 13.87 9.62 -9.30
C SER A 254 14.51 10.94 -8.88
N ARG A 255 14.38 12.01 -9.71
CA ARG A 255 14.96 13.33 -9.41
C ARG A 255 14.06 14.22 -8.56
N SER A 256 12.76 13.90 -8.47
CA SER A 256 11.87 14.67 -7.62
C SER A 256 12.21 14.44 -6.15
N THR A 257 12.25 15.53 -5.39
CA THR A 257 12.43 15.54 -3.95
C THR A 257 11.19 16.05 -3.21
N GLU A 258 10.10 16.26 -3.91
CA GLU A 258 8.84 16.70 -3.33
C GLU A 258 7.95 15.51 -3.00
N ILE A 259 7.31 15.59 -1.84
CA ILE A 259 6.28 14.65 -1.41
C ILE A 259 5.01 14.93 -2.21
N THR A 260 4.41 13.89 -2.78
CA THR A 260 3.16 13.97 -3.54
C THR A 260 2.42 12.64 -3.49
N ALA A 261 1.08 12.68 -3.53
CA ALA A 261 0.26 11.50 -3.73
C ALA A 261 0.24 11.01 -5.20
N ASP A 262 1.04 11.66 -6.08
CA ASP A 262 1.18 11.34 -7.50
C ASP A 262 -0.19 11.31 -8.24
N PHE A 263 -0.27 10.60 -9.35
CA PHE A 263 -1.52 10.50 -10.14
C PHE A 263 -2.71 10.01 -9.30
N CYS A 264 -2.47 9.24 -8.23
CA CYS A 264 -3.52 8.79 -7.31
C CYS A 264 -4.24 9.96 -6.64
N GLY A 265 -3.48 10.98 -6.19
CA GLY A 265 -4.03 12.22 -5.61
C GLY A 265 -4.84 13.01 -6.65
N PHE A 266 -4.27 13.21 -7.84
CA PHE A 266 -4.94 13.93 -8.91
C PHE A 266 -6.20 13.21 -9.42
N LEU A 267 -6.18 11.88 -9.49
CA LEU A 267 -7.37 11.08 -9.81
C LEU A 267 -8.47 11.29 -8.76
N ARG A 268 -8.13 11.21 -7.47
CA ARG A 268 -9.09 11.40 -6.37
C ARG A 268 -9.75 12.77 -6.45
N THR A 269 -8.94 13.84 -6.56
CA THR A 269 -9.43 15.21 -6.71
C THR A 269 -10.34 15.35 -7.93
N ALA A 270 -9.95 14.80 -9.08
CA ALA A 270 -10.76 14.89 -10.29
C ALA A 270 -12.10 14.11 -10.18
N LEU A 271 -12.14 13.00 -9.45
CA LEU A 271 -13.40 12.26 -9.21
C LEU A 271 -14.30 13.00 -8.23
N GLU A 272 -13.75 13.63 -7.21
CA GLU A 272 -14.51 14.34 -6.18
C GLU A 272 -15.00 15.71 -6.67
N GLU A 273 -14.11 16.51 -7.22
CA GLU A 273 -14.37 17.92 -7.57
C GLU A 273 -14.70 18.12 -9.06
N GLY A 274 -14.13 17.28 -9.91
CA GLY A 274 -14.26 17.35 -11.35
C GLY A 274 -12.96 17.61 -12.09
N LEU A 275 -13.08 17.65 -13.41
CA LEU A 275 -11.99 18.02 -14.31
C LEU A 275 -11.97 19.54 -14.46
N VAL A 276 -10.97 20.17 -13.85
CA VAL A 276 -10.86 21.62 -13.77
C VAL A 276 -9.62 22.07 -14.56
N GLU A 277 -9.77 23.09 -15.39
CA GLU A 277 -8.67 23.77 -16.10
C GLU A 277 -8.87 25.28 -16.05
N GLY A 278 -7.81 26.03 -15.69
CA GLY A 278 -7.87 27.48 -15.58
C GLY A 278 -8.93 28.03 -14.59
N GLY A 279 -9.36 27.21 -13.62
CA GLY A 279 -10.44 27.55 -12.69
C GLY A 279 -11.85 27.24 -13.20
N GLU A 280 -11.99 26.78 -14.44
CA GLU A 280 -13.25 26.35 -15.03
C GLU A 280 -13.46 24.84 -14.83
N VAL A 281 -14.67 24.44 -14.42
CA VAL A 281 -15.08 23.03 -14.28
C VAL A 281 -15.58 22.54 -15.64
N LEU A 282 -14.72 21.85 -16.38
CA LEU A 282 -15.06 21.27 -17.70
C LEU A 282 -15.93 20.01 -17.58
N ALA A 283 -15.77 19.28 -16.51
CA ALA A 283 -16.59 18.13 -16.20
C ALA A 283 -16.74 18.01 -14.67
N PRO A 284 -18.00 18.12 -14.12
CA PRO A 284 -18.19 18.06 -12.67
C PRO A 284 -17.79 16.71 -12.11
N GLY A 285 -17.28 16.67 -10.86
CA GLY A 285 -17.04 15.46 -10.11
C GLY A 285 -18.32 14.77 -9.68
N VAL A 286 -18.17 13.65 -9.00
CA VAL A 286 -19.30 12.92 -8.40
C VAL A 286 -19.40 13.16 -6.90
N GLY A 287 -18.41 13.83 -6.30
CA GLY A 287 -18.33 14.05 -4.85
C GLY A 287 -17.94 12.79 -4.07
N GLY A 288 -18.20 12.83 -2.77
CA GLY A 288 -17.82 11.74 -1.85
C GLY A 288 -16.32 11.70 -1.57
N ILE A 289 -15.84 10.55 -1.13
CA ILE A 289 -14.41 10.30 -0.89
C ILE A 289 -13.91 9.28 -1.90
N ALA A 290 -12.95 9.67 -2.74
CA ALA A 290 -12.31 8.76 -3.68
C ALA A 290 -11.09 8.09 -3.03
N CYS A 291 -10.94 6.78 -3.29
CA CYS A 291 -9.86 5.95 -2.82
C CYS A 291 -9.21 5.23 -4.01
N PHE A 292 -7.90 5.17 -4.06
CA PHE A 292 -7.17 4.40 -5.06
C PHE A 292 -6.48 3.21 -4.40
N VAL A 293 -6.64 2.02 -5.00
CA VAL A 293 -5.88 0.82 -4.67
C VAL A 293 -5.15 0.35 -5.93
N ASN A 294 -3.90 -0.05 -5.76
CA ASN A 294 -3.14 -0.51 -6.92
C ASN A 294 -3.65 -1.87 -7.41
N GLY A 295 -3.69 -2.05 -8.72
CA GLY A 295 -3.89 -3.33 -9.38
C GLY A 295 -2.61 -4.17 -9.41
N ALA A 296 -2.49 -5.05 -10.40
CA ALA A 296 -1.28 -5.85 -10.59
C ALA A 296 -0.17 -4.99 -11.24
N VAL A 297 0.86 -4.68 -10.47
CA VAL A 297 1.95 -3.77 -10.87
C VAL A 297 3.31 -4.46 -10.96
N GLY A 298 3.40 -5.71 -10.57
CA GLY A 298 4.62 -6.49 -10.71
C GLY A 298 5.10 -6.52 -12.16
N GLY A 299 6.41 -6.58 -12.39
CA GLY A 299 6.98 -6.51 -13.73
C GLY A 299 7.44 -5.13 -14.18
N LEU A 300 7.37 -4.13 -13.30
CA LEU A 300 7.81 -2.74 -13.55
C LEU A 300 6.88 -1.95 -14.48
N MET A 301 5.58 -2.12 -14.34
CA MET A 301 4.57 -1.28 -15.00
C MET A 301 4.56 0.11 -14.42
N THR A 302 4.90 1.11 -15.22
CA THR A 302 5.02 2.48 -14.77
C THR A 302 4.73 3.49 -15.89
N THR A 303 4.38 4.72 -15.50
CA THR A 303 4.42 5.87 -16.42
C THR A 303 5.87 6.29 -16.64
N HIS A 304 6.65 5.42 -17.30
CA HIS A 304 8.07 5.57 -17.52
C HIS A 304 8.42 6.92 -18.18
N PRO A 305 9.62 7.48 -17.98
CA PRO A 305 10.05 8.73 -18.64
C PRO A 305 9.96 8.71 -20.18
N SER A 306 10.01 7.55 -20.82
CA SER A 306 9.81 7.41 -22.26
C SER A 306 8.35 7.56 -22.71
N VAL A 307 7.38 7.35 -21.79
CA VAL A 307 5.95 7.49 -22.09
C VAL A 307 5.60 8.97 -22.23
N THR A 308 4.93 9.34 -23.31
CA THR A 308 4.36 10.69 -23.48
C THR A 308 2.88 10.65 -23.14
N VAL A 309 2.50 11.33 -22.07
CA VAL A 309 1.10 11.44 -21.63
C VAL A 309 0.45 12.67 -22.25
N ARG A 310 -0.74 12.52 -22.82
CA ARG A 310 -1.57 13.63 -23.28
C ARG A 310 -2.47 14.09 -22.14
N ASP A 311 -2.44 15.38 -21.79
CA ASP A 311 -3.44 15.96 -20.87
C ASP A 311 -4.80 16.06 -21.62
N PRO A 312 -5.87 15.44 -21.12
CA PRO A 312 -7.15 15.38 -21.83
C PRO A 312 -7.90 16.72 -21.85
N LEU A 313 -7.45 17.74 -21.12
CA LEU A 313 -8.14 19.01 -21.01
C LEU A 313 -7.57 20.11 -21.95
N ASN A 314 -6.27 20.01 -22.27
CA ASN A 314 -5.58 21.02 -23.06
C ASN A 314 -4.70 20.45 -24.18
N ASP A 315 -4.77 19.14 -24.41
CA ASP A 315 -4.02 18.42 -25.44
C ASP A 315 -2.49 18.49 -25.34
N ARG A 316 -1.94 19.02 -24.24
CA ARG A 316 -0.48 19.08 -24.05
C ARG A 316 0.10 17.66 -23.96
N LEU A 317 1.21 17.47 -24.64
CA LEU A 317 2.00 16.24 -24.62
C LEU A 317 3.12 16.37 -23.58
N LEU A 318 3.05 15.57 -22.54
CA LEU A 318 3.93 15.63 -21.37
C LEU A 318 4.85 14.40 -21.36
N LYS A 319 6.10 14.58 -21.76
CA LYS A 319 7.11 13.51 -21.77
C LYS A 319 7.97 13.55 -20.51
N THR A 320 8.45 14.74 -20.13
CA THR A 320 9.34 14.91 -18.98
C THR A 320 8.61 14.56 -17.69
N PRO A 321 9.21 13.72 -16.79
CA PRO A 321 8.68 13.47 -15.45
C PRO A 321 8.41 14.77 -14.70
N SER A 322 7.20 14.92 -14.18
CA SER A 322 6.75 16.12 -13.48
C SER A 322 5.40 15.89 -12.79
N HIS A 323 5.01 16.78 -11.88
CA HIS A 323 3.68 16.80 -11.29
C HIS A 323 2.58 17.10 -12.33
N GLU A 324 2.88 17.87 -13.38
CA GLU A 324 1.95 18.05 -14.49
C GLU A 324 1.65 16.76 -15.23
N LYS A 325 2.69 15.92 -15.45
CA LYS A 325 2.52 14.60 -16.06
C LYS A 325 1.71 13.68 -15.15
N SER A 326 1.96 13.67 -13.82
CA SER A 326 1.16 12.95 -12.82
C SER A 326 -0.31 13.37 -12.89
N ARG A 327 -0.56 14.68 -12.94
CA ARG A 327 -1.91 15.25 -13.06
C ARG A 327 -2.60 14.80 -14.35
N ALA A 328 -1.88 14.79 -15.46
CA ALA A 328 -2.43 14.33 -16.74
C ALA A 328 -2.83 12.84 -16.69
N VAL A 329 -2.04 11.98 -16.05
CA VAL A 329 -2.42 10.57 -15.83
C VAL A 329 -3.71 10.49 -15.00
N GLY A 330 -3.78 11.17 -13.85
CA GLY A 330 -4.98 11.18 -13.00
C GLY A 330 -6.22 11.69 -13.75
N ARG A 331 -6.08 12.77 -14.54
CA ARG A 331 -7.14 13.32 -15.40
C ARG A 331 -7.58 12.34 -16.49
N GLN A 332 -6.65 11.62 -17.12
CA GLN A 332 -6.95 10.61 -18.13
C GLN A 332 -7.83 9.49 -17.56
N LEU A 333 -7.54 9.02 -16.35
CA LEU A 333 -8.34 8.00 -15.69
C LEU A 333 -9.71 8.55 -15.27
N ALA A 334 -9.75 9.76 -14.68
CA ALA A 334 -11.00 10.42 -14.29
C ALA A 334 -11.90 10.70 -15.48
N ALA A 335 -11.36 11.15 -16.61
CA ALA A 335 -12.11 11.41 -17.83
C ALA A 335 -12.84 10.17 -18.38
N ARG A 336 -12.29 8.98 -18.14
CA ARG A 336 -12.91 7.70 -18.51
C ARG A 336 -13.98 7.26 -17.50
N LEU A 337 -13.74 7.50 -16.21
CA LEU A 337 -14.65 7.06 -15.15
C LEU A 337 -15.86 7.97 -14.96
N LEU A 338 -15.67 9.29 -14.93
CA LEU A 338 -16.73 10.25 -14.62
C LEU A 338 -17.99 10.07 -15.47
N PRO A 339 -17.93 9.83 -16.81
CA PRO A 339 -19.13 9.58 -17.60
C PRO A 339 -19.88 8.32 -17.19
N ARG A 340 -19.19 7.32 -16.63
CA ARG A 340 -19.80 6.07 -16.13
C ARG A 340 -20.44 6.27 -14.76
N LEU A 341 -19.73 6.96 -13.86
CA LEU A 341 -20.18 7.20 -12.49
C LEU A 341 -21.40 8.12 -12.43
N ARG A 342 -21.55 9.04 -13.38
CA ARG A 342 -22.69 9.97 -13.45
C ARG A 342 -23.94 9.37 -14.05
N ARG A 343 -23.83 8.30 -14.84
CA ARG A 343 -25.00 7.61 -15.35
C ARG A 343 -25.67 6.85 -14.21
N PRO A 344 -27.02 6.86 -14.14
CA PRO A 344 -27.71 5.93 -13.24
C PRO A 344 -27.20 4.52 -13.52
N ALA A 345 -26.79 3.83 -12.47
CA ALA A 345 -26.39 2.43 -12.63
C ALA A 345 -27.61 1.62 -13.10
N GLU A 346 -27.43 0.79 -14.13
CA GLU A 346 -28.51 -0.04 -14.69
C GLU A 346 -29.10 -0.98 -13.64
N ALA A 347 -28.33 -1.38 -12.61
CA ALA A 347 -28.81 -2.18 -11.49
C ALA A 347 -27.93 -1.95 -10.24
N PRO A 348 -28.09 -0.81 -9.52
CA PRO A 348 -27.35 -0.62 -8.28
C PRO A 348 -27.85 -1.61 -7.23
N VAL A 349 -26.90 -2.31 -6.60
CA VAL A 349 -27.19 -3.36 -5.63
C VAL A 349 -27.40 -2.73 -4.25
N ALA A 350 -28.62 -2.83 -3.71
CA ALA A 350 -28.97 -2.39 -2.35
C ALA A 350 -28.76 -3.51 -1.30
N HIS A 351 -28.65 -4.76 -1.74
CA HIS A 351 -28.39 -5.93 -0.90
C HIS A 351 -27.23 -6.70 -1.53
N ALA A 352 -26.05 -6.60 -0.91
CA ALA A 352 -24.83 -7.25 -1.39
C ALA A 352 -24.28 -8.12 -0.27
N PRO A 353 -24.56 -9.43 -0.25
CA PRO A 353 -23.97 -10.34 0.70
C PRO A 353 -22.45 -10.28 0.63
N LEU A 354 -21.79 -10.10 1.78
CA LEU A 354 -20.35 -10.14 1.89
C LEU A 354 -19.88 -11.57 2.11
N ALA A 355 -18.89 -11.98 1.32
CA ALA A 355 -18.11 -13.16 1.63
C ALA A 355 -16.64 -12.73 1.79
N VAL A 356 -16.02 -13.17 2.88
CA VAL A 356 -14.62 -12.86 3.14
C VAL A 356 -13.87 -14.12 3.58
N HIS A 357 -12.80 -14.41 2.85
CA HIS A 357 -11.85 -15.45 3.19
C HIS A 357 -10.49 -14.82 3.37
N ALA A 358 -9.88 -15.01 4.53
CA ALA A 358 -8.56 -14.49 4.80
C ALA A 358 -7.74 -15.50 5.59
N ARG A 359 -6.47 -15.63 5.27
CA ARG A 359 -5.55 -16.50 5.99
C ARG A 359 -4.14 -15.94 6.02
N THR A 360 -3.50 -16.16 7.14
CA THR A 360 -2.05 -15.96 7.27
C THR A 360 -1.31 -16.96 6.40
N VAL A 361 -0.27 -16.47 5.72
CA VAL A 361 0.69 -17.24 4.95
C VAL A 361 2.10 -16.96 5.45
N GLU A 362 3.00 -17.92 5.29
CA GLU A 362 4.43 -17.75 5.54
C GLU A 362 5.17 -17.81 4.21
N LEU A 363 5.95 -16.77 3.94
CA LEU A 363 6.68 -16.60 2.70
C LEU A 363 8.18 -16.73 2.98
N PRO A 364 8.91 -17.60 2.24
CA PRO A 364 10.35 -17.68 2.36
C PRO A 364 11.00 -16.41 1.82
N VAL A 365 12.03 -15.92 2.52
CA VAL A 365 12.86 -14.80 2.07
C VAL A 365 14.00 -15.37 1.25
N ALA A 366 13.88 -15.32 -0.07
CA ALA A 366 14.89 -15.87 -0.97
C ALA A 366 16.08 -14.92 -1.19
N ASN A 367 15.89 -13.61 -1.03
CA ASN A 367 16.95 -12.63 -1.25
C ASN A 367 17.82 -12.47 0.01
N PHE A 368 19.10 -12.80 -0.12
CA PHE A 368 20.08 -12.74 0.98
C PHE A 368 20.18 -11.33 1.60
N ASN A 369 20.05 -10.26 0.82
CA ASN A 369 20.12 -8.90 1.35
C ASN A 369 19.00 -8.62 2.35
N PHE A 370 17.79 -9.16 2.11
CA PHE A 370 16.68 -9.06 3.05
C PHE A 370 16.82 -9.95 4.29
N LEU A 371 17.70 -10.94 4.26
CA LEU A 371 18.11 -11.67 5.46
C LEU A 371 19.19 -10.91 6.24
N LEU A 372 20.09 -10.25 5.55
CA LEU A 372 21.19 -9.50 6.18
C LEU A 372 20.71 -8.17 6.79
N ALA A 373 19.81 -7.45 6.13
CA ALA A 373 19.37 -6.13 6.53
C ALA A 373 18.80 -6.05 7.97
N PRO A 374 17.96 -6.99 8.46
CA PRO A 374 17.52 -7.01 9.86
C PRO A 374 18.66 -7.23 10.86
N VAL A 375 19.64 -8.07 10.50
CA VAL A 375 20.80 -8.34 11.36
C VAL A 375 21.67 -7.08 11.49
N LEU A 376 21.82 -6.32 10.41
CA LEU A 376 22.52 -5.04 10.40
C LEU A 376 21.71 -3.90 11.04
N GLY A 377 20.42 -4.11 11.35
CA GLY A 377 19.56 -3.08 11.93
C GLY A 377 18.99 -2.09 10.92
N LEU A 378 19.06 -2.39 9.63
CA LEU A 378 18.53 -1.55 8.55
C LEU A 378 17.02 -1.71 8.41
N MET A 379 16.53 -2.92 8.62
CA MET A 379 15.11 -3.24 8.60
C MET A 379 14.67 -3.70 9.98
N ASP A 380 13.73 -3.00 10.57
CA ASP A 380 13.16 -3.36 11.86
C ASP A 380 11.91 -4.21 11.68
N ARG A 381 12.12 -5.50 11.35
CA ARG A 381 11.05 -6.46 11.02
C ARG A 381 11.20 -7.77 11.76
N GLY A 382 10.04 -8.38 12.11
CA GLY A 382 9.97 -9.73 12.65
C GLY A 382 9.97 -10.79 11.54
N HIS A 383 10.31 -12.00 11.94
CA HIS A 383 10.16 -13.20 11.13
C HIS A 383 9.24 -14.17 11.86
N SER A 384 8.40 -14.91 11.15
CA SER A 384 7.57 -15.94 11.78
C SER A 384 8.43 -17.14 12.23
N ARG A 385 9.48 -17.41 11.47
CA ARG A 385 10.57 -18.35 11.75
C ARG A 385 11.79 -17.96 10.94
N TRP A 386 12.93 -18.58 11.19
CA TRP A 386 14.15 -18.29 10.45
C TRP A 386 13.94 -18.29 8.93
N GLY A 387 14.29 -17.19 8.29
CA GLY A 387 14.18 -17.03 6.82
C GLY A 387 12.77 -16.95 6.25
N HIS A 388 11.72 -16.81 7.10
CA HIS A 388 10.34 -16.66 6.65
C HIS A 388 9.71 -15.43 7.27
N VAL A 389 8.91 -14.72 6.48
CA VAL A 389 8.08 -13.60 6.91
C VAL A 389 6.62 -14.01 6.89
N ARG A 390 5.86 -13.49 7.86
CA ARG A 390 4.41 -13.64 7.89
C ARG A 390 3.78 -12.60 6.98
N SER A 391 2.74 -13.01 6.24
CA SER A 391 1.85 -12.14 5.51
C SER A 391 0.45 -12.73 5.45
N GLU A 392 -0.43 -12.16 4.65
CA GLU A 392 -1.81 -12.62 4.51
C GLU A 392 -2.26 -12.56 3.06
N VAL A 393 -3.14 -13.50 2.70
CA VAL A 393 -3.93 -13.44 1.47
C VAL A 393 -5.39 -13.37 1.86
N ALA A 394 -6.17 -12.58 1.12
CA ALA A 394 -7.59 -12.48 1.36
C ALA A 394 -8.37 -12.34 0.05
N ALA A 395 -9.63 -12.80 0.08
CA ALA A 395 -10.61 -12.55 -0.97
C ALA A 395 -11.85 -11.95 -0.31
N LEU A 396 -12.29 -10.81 -0.81
CA LEU A 396 -13.54 -10.17 -0.44
C LEU A 396 -14.46 -10.19 -1.65
N ARG A 397 -15.62 -10.85 -1.52
CA ARG A 397 -16.71 -10.73 -2.48
C ARG A 397 -17.72 -9.72 -1.98
N LEU A 398 -18.10 -8.79 -2.84
CA LEU A 398 -19.06 -7.74 -2.58
C LEU A 398 -20.01 -7.66 -3.81
N GLY A 399 -21.18 -8.25 -3.69
CA GLY A 399 -22.06 -8.43 -4.84
C GLY A 399 -21.41 -9.27 -5.95
N ASN A 400 -21.26 -8.68 -7.13
CA ASN A 400 -20.59 -9.31 -8.29
C ASN A 400 -19.08 -8.98 -8.37
N ALA A 401 -18.57 -8.10 -7.52
CA ALA A 401 -17.14 -7.81 -7.46
C ALA A 401 -16.42 -8.79 -6.54
N VAL A 402 -15.18 -9.16 -6.93
CA VAL A 402 -14.25 -9.92 -6.09
C VAL A 402 -12.93 -9.17 -6.02
N LEU A 403 -12.52 -8.82 -4.81
CA LEU A 403 -11.24 -8.20 -4.54
C LEU A 403 -10.29 -9.27 -3.97
N LEU A 404 -9.20 -9.52 -4.68
CA LEU A 404 -8.12 -10.38 -4.20
C LEU A 404 -7.04 -9.49 -3.56
N CYS A 405 -6.71 -9.77 -2.31
CA CYS A 405 -5.67 -9.07 -1.58
C CYS A 405 -4.45 -10.00 -1.50
N VAL A 406 -3.39 -9.62 -2.19
CA VAL A 406 -2.15 -10.38 -2.29
C VAL A 406 -1.01 -9.53 -1.75
N PRO A 407 -0.12 -10.07 -0.91
CA PRO A 407 1.01 -9.31 -0.39
C PRO A 407 2.07 -9.08 -1.45
N GLY A 408 2.51 -7.84 -1.59
CA GLY A 408 3.57 -7.44 -2.51
C GLY A 408 3.04 -7.00 -3.88
N GLU A 409 3.96 -6.92 -4.84
CA GLU A 409 3.69 -6.49 -6.20
C GLU A 409 3.31 -7.71 -7.04
N VAL A 410 2.02 -7.87 -7.29
CA VAL A 410 1.49 -8.99 -8.08
C VAL A 410 1.77 -8.77 -9.55
N TYR A 411 2.29 -9.79 -10.21
CA TYR A 411 2.47 -9.75 -11.66
C TYR A 411 1.14 -9.85 -12.40
N PRO A 412 0.92 -9.06 -13.47
CA PRO A 412 -0.31 -9.11 -14.28
C PRO A 412 -0.64 -10.50 -14.81
N GLU A 413 0.37 -11.32 -15.08
CA GLU A 413 0.22 -12.69 -15.52
C GLU A 413 -0.57 -13.56 -14.53
N ILE A 414 -0.49 -13.25 -13.23
CA ILE A 414 -1.25 -13.97 -12.19
C ILE A 414 -2.74 -13.57 -12.24
N VAL A 415 -3.05 -12.35 -12.68
CA VAL A 415 -4.43 -11.86 -12.82
C VAL A 415 -5.03 -12.30 -14.14
N ASN A 416 -4.30 -12.09 -15.23
CA ASN A 416 -4.78 -12.34 -16.60
C ASN A 416 -4.52 -13.78 -17.09
N GLY A 417 -3.62 -14.50 -16.43
CA GLY A 417 -3.17 -15.83 -16.86
C GLY A 417 -2.31 -15.79 -18.14
N GLY A 418 -1.81 -16.94 -18.56
CA GLY A 418 -1.58 -17.18 -19.96
C GLY A 418 -0.19 -17.08 -20.54
N VAL A 419 0.82 -16.62 -19.81
CA VAL A 419 2.20 -16.62 -20.39
C VAL A 419 2.91 -17.93 -20.12
N GLU A 420 2.59 -18.58 -19.03
CA GLU A 420 3.17 -19.86 -18.59
C GLU A 420 2.74 -21.05 -19.45
N SER A 421 1.70 -20.88 -20.26
CA SER A 421 1.22 -21.92 -21.19
C SER A 421 1.96 -21.93 -22.52
N LEU A 422 2.88 -21.01 -22.74
CA LEU A 422 3.74 -21.04 -23.92
C LEU A 422 4.88 -22.04 -23.68
N PRO A 423 5.04 -23.04 -24.54
CA PRO A 423 6.09 -24.05 -24.41
C PRO A 423 7.50 -23.46 -24.54
#